data_b8058139afcd10422a319e8a95c8e529
#
_entry.id   b8058139afcd10422a319e8a95c8e529
#
_cell.length_a   1.000
_cell.length_b   1.000
_cell.length_c   1.000
_cell.angle_alpha   90.00
_cell.angle_beta   90.00
_cell.angle_gamma   90.00
#
_symmetry.space_group_name_H-M   'P 1'
#
loop_
_entity.id
_entity.type
_entity.pdbx_description
1 polymer ?
#
loop_
_entity_poly.entity_id
_entity_poly.type
_entity_poly.pdbx_seq_one_letter_code
_entity_poly.pdbx_strand_id
1 'polypeptide(L)'
;MLPSIHYQAYEKLLIKLEKLQSGDLPGNFPLVKQVFLSDIVNLSGEDLEPEIMAKWQSLHTEIYRAFKLLETEMMFLRSSKKSRTIAARLTTIQGRIDKLIAYTNAILEL
;
A
#
# COMPACT_ATOMS: atom_id res chain seq x y z
N MET A 1 -15.42 -13.39 5.14
CA MET A 1 -15.68 -11.93 4.97
C MET A 1 -14.96 -11.15 6.05
N LEU A 2 -14.34 -10.06 5.69
CA LEU A 2 -13.64 -9.22 6.67
C LEU A 2 -14.62 -8.44 7.54
N PRO A 3 -14.29 -8.25 8.84
CA PRO A 3 -15.06 -7.32 9.68
C PRO A 3 -15.07 -5.91 9.07
N SER A 4 -16.12 -5.16 9.39
CA SER A 4 -16.35 -3.82 8.84
C SER A 4 -15.16 -2.88 9.02
N ILE A 5 -14.51 -2.89 10.19
CA ILE A 5 -13.36 -2.02 10.47
C ILE A 5 -12.20 -2.35 9.53
N HIS A 6 -11.90 -3.64 9.34
CA HIS A 6 -10.84 -4.07 8.42
C HIS A 6 -11.18 -3.67 7.00
N TYR A 7 -12.39 -3.97 6.56
CA TYR A 7 -12.83 -3.67 5.20
C TYR A 7 -12.70 -2.18 4.89
N GLN A 8 -13.21 -1.34 5.79
CA GLN A 8 -13.17 0.12 5.60
C GLN A 8 -11.74 0.65 5.53
N ALA A 9 -10.84 0.10 6.35
CA ALA A 9 -9.44 0.53 6.37
C ALA A 9 -8.78 0.25 5.02
N TYR A 10 -8.94 -0.96 4.48
CA TYR A 10 -8.34 -1.31 3.19
C TYR A 10 -9.02 -0.63 2.01
N GLU A 11 -10.32 -0.39 2.09
CA GLU A 11 -11.04 0.37 1.07
C GLU A 11 -10.49 1.79 0.99
N LYS A 12 -10.27 2.42 2.14
CA LYS A 12 -9.69 3.76 2.22
C LYS A 12 -8.27 3.77 1.66
N LEU A 13 -7.48 2.75 1.99
CA LEU A 13 -6.13 2.60 1.45
C LEU A 13 -6.16 2.49 -0.07
N LEU A 14 -7.07 1.67 -0.61
CA LEU A 14 -7.20 1.48 -2.05
C LEU A 14 -7.49 2.80 -2.76
N ILE A 15 -8.42 3.58 -2.24
CA ILE A 15 -8.76 4.89 -2.81
C ILE A 15 -7.53 5.80 -2.88
N LYS A 16 -6.74 5.84 -1.80
CA LYS A 16 -5.53 6.67 -1.78
C LYS A 16 -4.46 6.15 -2.72
N LEU A 17 -4.32 4.83 -2.84
CA LEU A 17 -3.38 4.22 -3.78
C LEU A 17 -3.75 4.50 -5.23
N GLU A 18 -5.04 4.47 -5.56
CA GLU A 18 -5.51 4.79 -6.91
C GLU A 18 -5.23 6.24 -7.27
N LYS A 19 -5.41 7.15 -6.31
CA LYS A 19 -5.06 8.56 -6.51
C LYS A 19 -3.55 8.75 -6.68
N LEU A 20 -2.74 7.99 -5.96
CA LEU A 20 -1.30 8.02 -6.12
C LEU A 20 -0.90 7.51 -7.50
N GLN A 21 -1.53 6.44 -7.97
CA GLN A 21 -1.22 5.83 -9.26
C GLN A 21 -1.47 6.79 -10.43
N SER A 22 -2.56 7.56 -10.38
CA SER A 22 -3.00 8.41 -11.48
C SER A 22 -2.62 9.88 -11.31
N GLY A 23 -2.11 10.27 -10.16
CA GLY A 23 -1.88 11.66 -9.82
C GLY A 23 -0.43 12.00 -9.49
N ASP A 24 -0.27 13.12 -8.82
CA ASP A 24 1.02 13.64 -8.39
C ASP A 24 1.60 12.77 -7.26
N LEU A 25 2.80 12.21 -7.46
CA LEU A 25 3.44 11.34 -6.48
C LEU A 25 3.78 12.08 -5.17
N PRO A 26 4.49 13.22 -5.20
CA PRO A 26 4.84 13.91 -3.96
C PRO A 26 3.64 14.37 -3.14
N GLY A 27 2.56 14.77 -3.82
CA GLY A 27 1.36 15.25 -3.13
C GLY A 27 0.51 14.14 -2.56
N ASN A 28 0.44 12.99 -3.24
CA ASN A 28 -0.44 11.88 -2.85
C ASN A 28 0.23 10.85 -1.94
N PHE A 29 1.55 10.70 -2.01
CA PHE A 29 2.22 9.71 -1.17
C PHE A 29 2.02 9.94 0.33
N PRO A 30 2.11 11.19 0.87
CA PRO A 30 1.83 11.44 2.28
C PRO A 30 0.44 11.01 2.72
N LEU A 31 -0.55 11.08 1.82
CA LEU A 31 -1.92 10.65 2.12
C LEU A 31 -2.02 9.14 2.25
N VAL A 32 -1.31 8.41 1.39
CA VAL A 32 -1.20 6.94 1.51
C VAL A 32 -0.51 6.58 2.82
N LYS A 33 0.58 7.24 3.13
CA LYS A 33 1.34 6.99 4.36
C LYS A 33 0.50 7.24 5.60
N GLN A 34 -0.30 8.30 5.60
CA GLN A 34 -1.17 8.63 6.72
C GLN A 34 -2.18 7.52 6.98
N VAL A 35 -2.87 7.04 5.94
CA VAL A 35 -3.83 5.95 6.07
C VAL A 35 -3.12 4.67 6.53
N PHE A 36 -1.97 4.37 5.95
CA PHE A 36 -1.21 3.18 6.32
C PHE A 36 -0.85 3.17 7.81
N LEU A 37 -0.31 4.28 8.30
CA LEU A 37 0.13 4.38 9.69
C LEU A 37 -1.04 4.45 10.68
N SER A 38 -2.13 5.15 10.33
CA SER A 38 -3.26 5.34 11.25
C SER A 38 -4.24 4.18 11.22
N ASP A 39 -4.49 3.57 10.05
CA ASP A 39 -5.60 2.63 9.89
C ASP A 39 -5.16 1.18 9.62
N ILE A 40 -3.98 0.97 9.06
CA ILE A 40 -3.56 -0.37 8.59
C ILE A 40 -2.59 -1.07 9.54
N VAL A 41 -1.51 -0.39 9.95
CA VAL A 41 -0.40 -1.00 10.68
C VAL A 41 -0.86 -1.70 11.95
N ASN A 42 -1.84 -1.13 12.64
CA ASN A 42 -2.29 -1.62 13.94
C ASN A 42 -3.49 -2.55 13.88
N LEU A 43 -3.94 -2.93 12.68
CA LEU A 43 -5.04 -3.89 12.57
C LEU A 43 -4.61 -5.24 13.11
N SER A 44 -5.50 -5.85 13.91
CA SER A 44 -5.27 -7.14 14.52
C SER A 44 -6.07 -8.23 13.81
N GLY A 45 -5.52 -9.44 13.77
CA GLY A 45 -6.22 -10.61 13.25
C GLY A 45 -6.97 -11.40 14.32
N GLU A 46 -6.95 -10.93 15.57
CA GLU A 46 -7.52 -11.70 16.71
C GLU A 46 -8.99 -12.04 16.54
N ASP A 47 -9.78 -11.15 15.94
CA ASP A 47 -11.22 -11.33 15.78
C ASP A 47 -11.61 -11.98 14.45
N LEU A 48 -10.62 -12.40 13.65
CA LEU A 48 -10.88 -13.02 12.36
C LEU A 48 -11.08 -14.54 12.51
N GLU A 49 -11.95 -15.10 11.68
CA GLU A 49 -12.07 -16.54 11.58
C GLU A 49 -10.73 -17.16 11.18
N PRO A 50 -10.37 -18.37 11.68
CA PRO A 50 -9.04 -18.94 11.43
C PRO A 50 -8.64 -19.03 9.96
N GLU A 51 -9.55 -19.39 9.07
CA GLU A 51 -9.25 -19.49 7.64
C GLU A 51 -8.93 -18.12 7.03
N ILE A 52 -9.72 -17.12 7.41
CA ILE A 52 -9.54 -15.75 6.94
C ILE A 52 -8.29 -15.15 7.56
N MET A 53 -8.03 -15.43 8.83
CA MET A 53 -6.87 -14.90 9.54
C MET A 53 -5.55 -15.26 8.86
N ALA A 54 -5.40 -16.52 8.45
CA ALA A 54 -4.17 -16.97 7.80
C ALA A 54 -3.93 -16.22 6.49
N LYS A 55 -4.96 -16.11 5.66
CA LYS A 55 -4.88 -15.38 4.38
C LYS A 55 -4.66 -13.90 4.59
N TRP A 56 -5.40 -13.31 5.53
CA TRP A 56 -5.26 -11.90 5.86
C TRP A 56 -3.85 -11.58 6.34
N GLN A 57 -3.30 -12.38 7.24
CA GLN A 57 -1.98 -12.15 7.81
C GLN A 57 -0.90 -12.18 6.72
N SER A 58 -0.99 -13.12 5.80
CA SER A 58 -0.07 -13.22 4.68
C SER A 58 -0.12 -11.96 3.80
N LEU A 59 -1.31 -11.55 3.41
CA LEU A 59 -1.50 -10.37 2.56
C LEU A 59 -1.15 -9.08 3.30
N HIS A 60 -1.50 -8.98 4.56
CA HIS A 60 -1.16 -7.81 5.40
C HIS A 60 0.36 -7.64 5.49
N THR A 61 1.10 -8.74 5.66
CA THR A 61 2.56 -8.72 5.68
C THR A 61 3.12 -8.24 4.34
N GLU A 62 2.56 -8.72 3.22
CA GLU A 62 3.01 -8.31 1.89
C GLU A 62 2.71 -6.83 1.64
N ILE A 63 1.57 -6.33 2.11
CA ILE A 63 1.24 -4.90 2.02
C ILE A 63 2.26 -4.07 2.80
N TYR A 64 2.62 -4.51 4.01
CA TYR A 64 3.61 -3.83 4.84
C TYR A 64 4.95 -3.74 4.12
N ARG A 65 5.43 -4.87 3.58
CA ARG A 65 6.70 -4.92 2.84
C ARG A 65 6.67 -4.04 1.61
N ALA A 66 5.59 -4.14 0.82
CA ALA A 66 5.45 -3.36 -0.41
C ALA A 66 5.41 -1.87 -0.11
N PHE A 67 4.74 -1.48 0.97
CA PHE A 67 4.72 -0.07 1.39
C PHE A 67 6.11 0.41 1.76
N LYS A 68 6.87 -0.37 2.53
CA LYS A 68 8.23 0.02 2.94
C LYS A 68 9.16 0.15 1.73
N LEU A 69 9.03 -0.73 0.74
CA LEU A 69 9.79 -0.63 -0.49
C LEU A 69 9.41 0.61 -1.29
N LEU A 70 8.11 0.93 -1.36
CA LEU A 70 7.65 2.15 -2.02
C LEU A 70 8.20 3.38 -1.33
N GLU A 71 8.15 3.42 -0.01
CA GLU A 71 8.69 4.54 0.77
C GLU A 71 10.17 4.77 0.47
N THR A 72 10.94 3.70 0.43
CA THR A 72 12.37 3.76 0.09
C THR A 72 12.59 4.31 -1.32
N GLU A 73 11.81 3.84 -2.29
CA GLU A 73 11.91 4.33 -3.67
C GLU A 73 11.54 5.81 -3.78
N MET A 74 10.55 6.25 -3.01
CA MET A 74 10.18 7.67 -2.99
C MET A 74 11.32 8.54 -2.43
N MET A 75 12.03 8.05 -1.42
CA MET A 75 13.21 8.74 -0.87
C MET A 75 14.31 8.84 -1.92
N PHE A 76 14.60 7.74 -2.63
CA PHE A 76 15.62 7.74 -3.68
C PHE A 76 15.23 8.65 -4.83
N LEU A 77 13.96 8.68 -5.22
CA LEU A 77 13.48 9.58 -6.27
C LEU A 77 13.77 11.04 -5.91
N ARG A 78 13.51 11.40 -4.66
CA ARG A 78 13.68 12.77 -4.16
C ARG A 78 15.14 13.23 -4.28
N SER A 79 16.10 12.32 -4.11
CA SER A 79 17.52 12.63 -4.18
C SER A 79 18.13 12.41 -5.57
N SER A 80 17.36 11.88 -6.52
CA SER A 80 17.85 11.61 -7.88
C SER A 80 17.89 12.87 -8.71
N LYS A 81 19.00 13.04 -9.48
CA LYS A 81 19.23 14.23 -10.29
C LYS A 81 19.35 13.94 -11.79
N LYS A 82 19.78 12.74 -12.16
CA LYS A 82 19.96 12.36 -13.56
C LYS A 82 18.64 11.88 -14.17
N SER A 83 18.31 12.36 -15.36
CA SER A 83 17.07 12.01 -16.06
C SER A 83 16.86 10.50 -16.20
N ARG A 84 17.94 9.78 -16.55
CA ARG A 84 17.87 8.32 -16.71
C ARG A 84 17.53 7.64 -15.39
N THR A 85 18.15 8.08 -14.29
CA THR A 85 17.90 7.53 -12.97
C THR A 85 16.47 7.82 -12.53
N ILE A 86 16.00 9.05 -12.75
CA ILE A 86 14.64 9.44 -12.43
C ILE A 86 13.63 8.56 -13.18
N ALA A 87 13.83 8.37 -14.49
CA ALA A 87 12.95 7.55 -15.30
C ALA A 87 12.90 6.10 -14.81
N ALA A 88 14.05 5.52 -14.46
CA ALA A 88 14.13 4.16 -13.95
C ALA A 88 13.41 4.02 -12.60
N ARG A 89 13.59 5.01 -11.74
CA ARG A 89 12.91 4.99 -10.43
C ARG A 89 11.41 5.13 -10.55
N LEU A 90 10.92 5.97 -11.47
CA LEU A 90 9.49 6.12 -11.71
C LEU A 90 8.86 4.80 -12.17
N THR A 91 9.56 4.06 -13.04
CA THR A 91 9.09 2.74 -13.47
C THR A 91 9.01 1.76 -12.29
N THR A 92 10.01 1.75 -11.42
CA THR A 92 10.03 0.91 -10.23
C THR A 92 8.89 1.29 -9.28
N ILE A 93 8.70 2.59 -9.05
CA ILE A 93 7.64 3.10 -8.20
C ILE A 93 6.27 2.66 -8.71
N GLN A 94 6.05 2.77 -10.02
CA GLN A 94 4.79 2.34 -10.62
C GLN A 94 4.51 0.86 -10.34
N GLY A 95 5.53 0.02 -10.48
CA GLY A 95 5.42 -1.41 -10.16
C GLY A 95 5.10 -1.67 -8.69
N ARG A 96 5.69 -0.88 -7.77
CA ARG A 96 5.40 -0.99 -6.34
C ARG A 96 3.96 -0.61 -6.02
N ILE A 97 3.48 0.46 -6.64
CA ILE A 97 2.09 0.90 -6.48
C ILE A 97 1.13 -0.17 -6.99
N ASP A 98 1.40 -0.72 -8.16
CA ASP A 98 0.57 -1.76 -8.76
C ASP A 98 0.48 -2.99 -7.84
N LYS A 99 1.58 -3.38 -7.22
CA LYS A 99 1.59 -4.50 -6.27
C LYS A 99 0.76 -4.20 -5.02
N LEU A 100 0.88 -3.00 -4.48
CA LEU A 100 0.08 -2.59 -3.32
C LEU A 100 -1.41 -2.63 -3.64
N ILE A 101 -1.80 -2.15 -4.81
CA ILE A 101 -3.19 -2.18 -5.25
C ILE A 101 -3.67 -3.63 -5.38
N ALA A 102 -2.85 -4.51 -5.98
CA ALA A 102 -3.21 -5.91 -6.14
C ALA A 102 -3.41 -6.62 -4.79
N TYR A 103 -2.50 -6.42 -3.85
CA TYR A 103 -2.62 -7.02 -2.51
C TYR A 103 -3.82 -6.47 -1.75
N THR A 104 -4.07 -5.16 -1.87
CA THR A 104 -5.21 -4.53 -1.21
C THR A 104 -6.53 -5.06 -1.77
N ASN A 105 -6.63 -5.22 -3.09
CA ASN A 105 -7.79 -5.84 -3.72
C ASN A 105 -7.98 -7.28 -3.25
N ALA A 106 -6.89 -8.05 -3.13
CA ALA A 106 -6.97 -9.43 -2.67
C ALA A 106 -7.51 -9.51 -1.24
N ILE A 107 -7.13 -8.57 -0.36
CA ILE A 107 -7.67 -8.52 1.00
C ILE A 107 -9.16 -8.19 0.98
N LEU A 108 -9.57 -7.23 0.16
CA LEU A 108 -10.98 -6.84 0.06
C LEU A 108 -11.88 -7.96 -0.44
N GLU A 109 -11.31 -8.95 -1.15
CA GLU A 109 -12.04 -10.12 -1.63
C GLU A 109 -12.15 -11.26 -0.61
N LEU A 110 -11.49 -11.14 0.53
CA LEU A 110 -11.61 -12.13 1.59
C LEU A 110 -13.02 -12.12 2.21
#